data_a62a8b6852aa4522c8fac9b5b6d300b2
#
_entry.id   a62a8b6852aa4522c8fac9b5b6d300b2
#
_cell.length_a   1.000
_cell.length_b   1.000
_cell.length_c   1.000
_cell.angle_alpha   90.00
_cell.angle_beta   90.00
_cell.angle_gamma   90.00
#
_symmetry.space_group_name_H-M   'P 1'
#
loop_
_entity.id
_entity.type
_entity.pdbx_description
1 polymer ?
#
loop_
_entity_poly.entity_id
_entity_poly.type
_entity_poly.pdbx_seq_one_letter_code
_entity_poly.pdbx_strand_id
1 'polypeptide(L)'
;IDIANPAPPDLIGNVLEPGNKLKPELAAQGITLVRGIQPTITFEYFNMDDPVVGGYSKEKVALRRAISMAYNTDEEIRVVRQGQALPATQMIAPNLIGHDPTFDGHAKFDLPAAKALLDRFGYVDKDGDGWRDLPDGKPFTLQIASSISAFDRQLDELWKKSLTALGIRIDFVKQK
;
A
#
# COMPACT_ATOMS: atom_id res chain seq x y z
N ILE A 1 26.00 -2.32 -21.96
CA ILE A 1 25.43 -1.45 -20.92
C ILE A 1 26.36 -1.49 -19.73
N ASP A 2 26.94 -0.36 -19.36
CA ASP A 2 27.90 -0.29 -18.27
C ASP A 2 27.19 -0.15 -16.90
N ILE A 3 25.99 0.43 -16.88
CA ILE A 3 25.16 0.61 -15.68
C ILE A 3 23.68 0.36 -16.04
N ALA A 4 22.98 -0.45 -15.23
CA ALA A 4 21.54 -0.58 -15.25
C ALA A 4 20.95 -0.06 -13.94
N ASN A 5 20.12 1.00 -14.00
CA ASN A 5 19.52 1.61 -12.82
C ASN A 5 18.15 2.26 -13.15
N PRO A 6 17.11 1.94 -12.41
CA PRO A 6 16.97 0.80 -11.51
C PRO A 6 16.74 -0.51 -12.29
N ALA A 7 16.96 -1.65 -11.64
CA ALA A 7 16.50 -2.92 -12.20
C ALA A 7 14.96 -2.99 -12.07
N PRO A 8 14.23 -3.29 -13.17
CA PRO A 8 12.78 -3.41 -13.12
C PRO A 8 12.34 -4.47 -12.09
N PRO A 9 11.28 -4.24 -11.30
CA PRO A 9 10.84 -5.17 -10.26
C PRO A 9 10.56 -6.59 -10.77
N ASP A 10 9.98 -6.72 -11.95
CA ASP A 10 9.68 -8.00 -12.61
C ASP A 10 10.92 -8.80 -13.03
N LEU A 11 12.08 -8.14 -13.15
CA LEU A 11 13.35 -8.77 -13.49
C LEU A 11 14.27 -9.03 -12.29
N ILE A 12 13.89 -8.60 -11.09
CA ILE A 12 14.72 -8.75 -9.88
C ILE A 12 15.09 -10.23 -9.64
N GLY A 13 14.15 -11.15 -9.80
CA GLY A 13 14.38 -12.59 -9.66
C GLY A 13 15.39 -13.17 -10.67
N ASN A 14 15.66 -12.48 -11.79
CA ASN A 14 16.71 -12.86 -12.73
C ASN A 14 18.10 -12.40 -12.30
N VAL A 15 18.18 -11.44 -11.41
CA VAL A 15 19.43 -10.77 -10.99
C VAL A 15 19.83 -11.17 -9.59
N LEU A 16 18.86 -11.30 -8.69
CA LEU A 16 19.09 -11.52 -7.25
C LEU A 16 18.63 -12.90 -6.79
N GLU A 17 19.34 -13.43 -5.81
CA GLU A 17 18.93 -14.56 -4.99
C GLU A 17 18.10 -14.10 -3.79
N PRO A 18 17.43 -15.04 -3.07
CA PRO A 18 16.84 -14.74 -1.76
C PRO A 18 17.83 -14.06 -0.83
N GLY A 19 17.38 -13.00 -0.14
CA GLY A 19 18.25 -12.14 0.67
C GLY A 19 18.95 -11.03 -0.09
N ASN A 20 18.49 -10.76 -1.31
CA ASN A 20 18.92 -9.61 -2.13
C ASN A 20 20.43 -9.63 -2.46
N LYS A 21 21.00 -10.78 -2.66
CA LYS A 21 22.40 -10.96 -3.11
C LYS A 21 22.44 -11.15 -4.61
N LEU A 22 23.48 -10.62 -5.27
CA LEU A 22 23.71 -10.85 -6.69
C LEU A 22 23.92 -12.35 -6.94
N LYS A 23 23.30 -12.88 -7.99
CA LYS A 23 23.50 -14.29 -8.39
C LYS A 23 24.95 -14.56 -8.71
N PRO A 24 25.52 -15.72 -8.27
CA PRO A 24 26.93 -16.07 -8.48
C PRO A 24 27.36 -16.06 -9.96
N GLU A 25 26.47 -16.50 -10.85
CA GLU A 25 26.74 -16.53 -12.31
C GLU A 25 26.90 -15.13 -12.92
N LEU A 26 26.24 -14.12 -12.36
CA LEU A 26 26.40 -12.73 -12.77
C LEU A 26 27.67 -12.11 -12.17
N ALA A 27 27.96 -12.42 -10.91
CA ALA A 27 29.21 -12.00 -10.28
C ALA A 27 30.44 -12.57 -11.01
N ALA A 28 30.37 -13.83 -11.47
CA ALA A 28 31.44 -14.45 -12.27
C ALA A 28 31.69 -13.77 -13.62
N GLN A 29 30.71 -13.03 -14.15
CA GLN A 29 30.83 -12.21 -15.36
C GLN A 29 31.37 -10.80 -15.07
N GLY A 30 31.79 -10.51 -13.83
CA GLY A 30 32.30 -9.20 -13.44
C GLY A 30 31.21 -8.17 -13.15
N ILE A 31 29.93 -8.60 -13.05
CA ILE A 31 28.82 -7.72 -12.67
C ILE A 31 28.88 -7.46 -11.15
N THR A 32 28.70 -6.22 -10.76
CA THR A 32 28.66 -5.80 -9.36
C THR A 32 27.31 -5.22 -9.02
N LEU A 33 26.82 -5.51 -7.81
CA LEU A 33 25.58 -4.96 -7.28
C LEU A 33 25.88 -3.75 -6.40
N VAL A 34 25.34 -2.61 -6.77
CA VAL A 34 25.32 -1.41 -5.93
C VAL A 34 23.91 -1.19 -5.44
N ARG A 35 23.72 -1.03 -4.12
CA ARG A 35 22.43 -0.76 -3.50
C ARG A 35 22.43 0.60 -2.82
N GLY A 36 21.34 1.30 -2.97
CA GLY A 36 21.13 2.59 -2.32
C GLY A 36 19.65 2.86 -2.10
N ILE A 37 19.35 3.67 -1.10
CA ILE A 37 17.98 4.16 -0.88
C ILE A 37 17.77 5.32 -1.85
N GLN A 38 16.77 5.18 -2.71
CA GLN A 38 16.35 6.28 -3.59
C GLN A 38 15.54 7.30 -2.77
N PRO A 39 15.71 8.60 -3.02
CA PRO A 39 14.97 9.66 -2.35
C PRO A 39 13.55 9.80 -2.90
N THR A 40 12.82 8.69 -2.92
CA THR A 40 11.46 8.60 -3.47
C THR A 40 10.54 7.96 -2.45
N ILE A 41 9.37 8.56 -2.25
CA ILE A 41 8.30 8.02 -1.42
C ILE A 41 7.10 7.69 -2.33
N THR A 42 6.57 6.49 -2.19
CA THR A 42 5.27 6.12 -2.76
C THR A 42 4.22 6.18 -1.65
N PHE A 43 3.11 6.80 -1.91
CA PHE A 43 2.02 6.94 -0.95
C PHE A 43 0.67 6.96 -1.64
N GLU A 44 -0.36 6.55 -0.91
CA GLU A 44 -1.76 6.73 -1.28
C GLU A 44 -2.35 7.88 -0.49
N TYR A 45 -3.33 8.56 -1.06
CA TYR A 45 -4.02 9.65 -0.39
C TYR A 45 -5.54 9.57 -0.59
N PHE A 46 -6.27 10.16 0.33
CA PHE A 46 -7.72 10.25 0.25
C PHE A 46 -8.14 11.59 -0.38
N ASN A 47 -9.05 11.54 -1.34
CA ASN A 47 -9.70 12.75 -1.82
C ASN A 47 -10.58 13.31 -0.70
N MET A 48 -10.22 14.46 -0.15
CA MET A 48 -10.92 15.06 0.99
C MET A 48 -12.27 15.70 0.62
N ASP A 49 -12.55 15.86 -0.67
CA ASP A 49 -13.85 16.33 -1.19
C ASP A 49 -14.80 15.16 -1.53
N ASP A 50 -14.31 13.91 -1.46
CA ASP A 50 -15.14 12.74 -1.72
C ASP A 50 -16.24 12.57 -0.66
N PRO A 51 -17.50 12.27 -1.06
CA PRO A 51 -18.62 12.17 -0.12
C PRO A 51 -18.50 11.00 0.86
N VAL A 52 -17.73 9.95 0.54
CA VAL A 52 -17.55 8.76 1.39
C VAL A 52 -16.34 8.91 2.31
N VAL A 53 -15.16 9.10 1.75
CA VAL A 53 -13.91 9.14 2.53
C VAL A 53 -13.48 10.54 2.96
N GLY A 54 -13.97 11.59 2.29
CA GLY A 54 -13.58 12.98 2.54
C GLY A 54 -14.24 13.58 3.78
N GLY A 55 -13.78 14.78 4.16
CA GLY A 55 -14.27 15.52 5.33
C GLY A 55 -13.64 15.08 6.66
N TYR A 56 -14.03 15.76 7.74
CA TYR A 56 -13.36 15.68 9.05
C TYR A 56 -14.26 15.17 10.18
N SER A 57 -15.44 14.60 9.88
CA SER A 57 -16.26 13.97 10.91
C SER A 57 -15.54 12.77 11.53
N LYS A 58 -15.87 12.43 12.77
CA LYS A 58 -15.20 11.32 13.49
C LYS A 58 -15.35 9.99 12.78
N GLU A 59 -16.49 9.75 12.16
CA GLU A 59 -16.81 8.55 11.38
C GLU A 59 -15.89 8.43 10.15
N LYS A 60 -15.73 9.53 9.39
CA LYS A 60 -14.88 9.56 8.20
C LYS A 60 -13.40 9.45 8.54
N VAL A 61 -12.97 10.07 9.63
CA VAL A 61 -11.60 9.86 10.14
C VAL A 61 -11.39 8.41 10.54
N ALA A 62 -12.37 7.79 11.21
CA ALA A 62 -12.30 6.38 11.58
C ALA A 62 -12.23 5.46 10.34
N LEU A 63 -13.04 5.76 9.30
CA LEU A 63 -13.01 5.01 8.05
C LEU A 63 -11.61 5.06 7.40
N ARG A 64 -11.03 6.24 7.21
CA ARG A 64 -9.68 6.38 6.62
C ARG A 64 -8.62 5.66 7.45
N ARG A 65 -8.67 5.77 8.78
CA ARG A 65 -7.74 5.05 9.66
C ARG A 65 -7.89 3.53 9.54
N ALA A 66 -9.10 3.03 9.49
CA ALA A 66 -9.36 1.60 9.32
C ALA A 66 -8.85 1.08 7.96
N ILE A 67 -9.07 1.85 6.88
CA ILE A 67 -8.52 1.52 5.55
C ILE A 67 -6.99 1.43 5.61
N SER A 68 -6.33 2.42 6.21
CA SER A 68 -4.87 2.42 6.35
C SER A 68 -4.36 1.25 7.20
N MET A 69 -5.06 0.90 8.29
CA MET A 69 -4.71 -0.24 9.15
C MET A 69 -4.97 -1.60 8.49
N ALA A 70 -5.83 -1.67 7.48
CA ALA A 70 -6.15 -2.92 6.79
C ALA A 70 -5.13 -3.25 5.67
N TYR A 71 -4.30 -2.31 5.24
CA TYR A 71 -3.32 -2.52 4.20
C TYR A 71 -1.99 -3.03 4.78
N ASN A 72 -1.52 -4.17 4.25
CA ASN A 72 -0.29 -4.81 4.71
C ASN A 72 0.92 -4.37 3.87
N THR A 73 1.60 -3.31 4.29
CA THR A 73 2.79 -2.77 3.63
C THR A 73 3.94 -3.79 3.56
N ASP A 74 4.11 -4.62 4.58
CA ASP A 74 5.17 -5.65 4.56
C ASP A 74 4.89 -6.72 3.50
N GLU A 75 3.63 -7.06 3.28
CA GLU A 75 3.24 -7.96 2.20
C GLU A 75 3.50 -7.33 0.83
N GLU A 76 3.16 -6.04 0.63
CA GLU A 76 3.49 -5.30 -0.59
C GLU A 76 4.99 -5.35 -0.87
N ILE A 77 5.82 -4.99 0.12
CA ILE A 77 7.28 -4.98 -0.04
C ILE A 77 7.79 -6.37 -0.42
N ARG A 78 7.29 -7.41 0.23
CA ARG A 78 7.72 -8.78 -0.01
C ARG A 78 7.27 -9.31 -1.37
N VAL A 79 6.01 -9.11 -1.72
CA VAL A 79 5.38 -9.78 -2.87
C VAL A 79 5.49 -8.93 -4.13
N VAL A 80 5.11 -7.66 -4.08
CA VAL A 80 5.06 -6.80 -5.27
C VAL A 80 6.41 -6.16 -5.54
N ARG A 81 7.07 -5.65 -4.50
CA ARG A 81 8.38 -4.98 -4.63
C ARG A 81 9.56 -5.93 -4.48
N GLN A 82 9.32 -7.20 -4.24
CA GLN A 82 10.36 -8.25 -4.12
C GLN A 82 11.50 -7.85 -3.17
N GLY A 83 11.17 -7.20 -2.05
CA GLY A 83 12.15 -6.73 -1.06
C GLY A 83 12.96 -5.51 -1.48
N GLN A 84 12.56 -4.80 -2.54
CA GLN A 84 13.28 -3.62 -3.06
C GLN A 84 12.69 -2.29 -2.55
N ALA A 85 12.04 -2.30 -1.39
CA ALA A 85 11.55 -1.10 -0.72
C ALA A 85 11.69 -1.21 0.79
N LEU A 86 11.58 -0.08 1.46
CA LEU A 86 11.46 0.05 2.92
C LEU A 86 10.10 0.63 3.26
N PRO A 87 9.51 0.29 4.42
CA PRO A 87 8.30 0.97 4.89
C PRO A 87 8.58 2.47 5.04
N ALA A 88 7.69 3.30 4.47
CA ALA A 88 7.79 4.74 4.64
C ALA A 88 7.14 5.15 5.96
N THR A 89 7.92 5.62 6.91
CA THR A 89 7.43 6.10 8.22
C THR A 89 7.03 7.56 8.20
N GLN A 90 7.44 8.30 7.16
CA GLN A 90 7.16 9.72 6.96
C GLN A 90 7.30 10.11 5.49
N MET A 91 6.89 11.33 5.16
CA MET A 91 6.94 11.85 3.77
C MET A 91 8.35 12.25 3.31
N ILE A 92 9.34 12.22 4.18
CA ILE A 92 10.73 12.54 3.86
C ILE A 92 11.52 11.24 3.84
N ALA A 93 12.09 10.91 2.70
CA ALA A 93 12.87 9.67 2.55
C ALA A 93 14.14 9.68 3.44
N PRO A 94 14.64 8.52 3.87
CA PRO A 94 15.90 8.42 4.57
C PRO A 94 17.05 9.10 3.82
N ASN A 95 17.99 9.66 4.56
CA ASN A 95 19.16 10.40 4.04
C ASN A 95 18.86 11.77 3.41
N LEU A 96 17.61 12.25 3.47
CA LEU A 96 17.26 13.61 3.07
C LEU A 96 17.23 14.56 4.27
N ILE A 97 17.48 15.84 4.01
CA ILE A 97 17.36 16.90 5.02
C ILE A 97 15.91 16.94 5.52
N GLY A 98 15.72 16.93 6.84
CA GLY A 98 14.41 16.91 7.48
C GLY A 98 13.86 15.51 7.79
N HIS A 99 14.56 14.43 7.39
CA HIS A 99 14.19 13.09 7.84
C HIS A 99 14.47 12.93 9.34
N ASP A 100 13.46 12.50 10.09
CA ASP A 100 13.59 12.18 11.51
C ASP A 100 13.55 10.65 11.69
N PRO A 101 14.69 9.98 12.00
CA PRO A 101 14.71 8.53 12.13
C PRO A 101 13.94 7.99 13.34
N THR A 102 13.49 8.88 14.25
CA THR A 102 12.70 8.50 15.44
C THR A 102 11.20 8.62 15.18
N PHE A 103 10.78 9.26 14.10
CA PHE A 103 9.37 9.45 13.77
C PHE A 103 8.82 8.22 13.03
N ASP A 104 7.74 7.66 13.58
CA ASP A 104 6.97 6.57 12.95
C ASP A 104 5.50 6.99 12.86
N GLY A 105 5.14 7.59 11.74
CA GLY A 105 3.79 8.08 11.46
C GLY A 105 2.92 7.14 10.62
N HIS A 106 3.46 5.98 10.20
CA HIS A 106 2.68 5.08 9.37
C HIS A 106 1.67 4.25 10.17
N ALA A 107 0.54 3.93 9.55
CA ALA A 107 -0.44 3.02 10.13
C ALA A 107 0.09 1.59 10.11
N LYS A 108 0.22 0.97 11.28
CA LYS A 108 0.60 -0.45 11.37
C LYS A 108 -0.56 -1.33 10.92
N PHE A 109 -0.25 -2.37 10.19
CA PHE A 109 -1.23 -3.37 9.79
C PHE A 109 -1.85 -4.04 11.01
N ASP A 110 -3.16 -3.87 11.18
CA ASP A 110 -3.96 -4.51 12.24
C ASP A 110 -5.41 -4.62 11.78
N LEU A 111 -5.72 -5.71 11.07
CA LEU A 111 -7.05 -5.96 10.54
C LEU A 111 -8.13 -6.13 11.63
N PRO A 112 -7.88 -6.83 12.75
CA PRO A 112 -8.83 -6.90 13.86
C PRO A 112 -9.17 -5.52 14.44
N ALA A 113 -8.16 -4.70 14.71
CA ALA A 113 -8.39 -3.34 15.23
C ALA A 113 -9.10 -2.43 14.20
N ALA A 114 -8.77 -2.58 12.91
CA ALA A 114 -9.47 -1.86 11.84
C ALA A 114 -10.97 -2.19 11.80
N LYS A 115 -11.33 -3.48 11.91
CA LYS A 115 -12.73 -3.93 11.97
C LYS A 115 -13.44 -3.37 13.19
N ALA A 116 -12.85 -3.52 14.37
CA ALA A 116 -13.41 -3.00 15.62
C ALA A 116 -13.60 -1.47 15.58
N LEU A 117 -12.70 -0.74 14.91
CA LEU A 117 -12.84 0.69 14.72
C LEU A 117 -14.05 1.03 13.85
N LEU A 118 -14.26 0.29 12.75
CA LEU A 118 -15.43 0.49 11.89
C LEU A 118 -16.73 0.16 12.62
N ASP A 119 -16.78 -0.96 13.35
CA ASP A 119 -17.96 -1.36 14.14
C ASP A 119 -18.35 -0.28 15.14
N ARG A 120 -17.36 0.28 15.85
CA ARG A 120 -17.56 1.37 16.83
C ARG A 120 -18.18 2.62 16.21
N PHE A 121 -17.89 2.92 14.94
CA PHE A 121 -18.40 4.10 14.25
C PHE A 121 -19.58 3.82 13.33
N GLY A 122 -20.20 2.63 13.45
CA GLY A 122 -21.46 2.28 12.79
C GLY A 122 -21.33 1.85 11.33
N TYR A 123 -20.11 1.56 10.86
CA TYR A 123 -19.89 0.90 9.57
C TYR A 123 -20.06 -0.61 9.76
N VAL A 124 -21.28 -1.09 9.71
CA VAL A 124 -21.64 -2.49 9.89
C VAL A 124 -22.54 -2.93 8.74
N ASP A 125 -22.57 -4.22 8.46
CA ASP A 125 -23.51 -4.81 7.52
C ASP A 125 -24.92 -4.74 8.14
N LYS A 126 -25.81 -3.91 7.58
CA LYS A 126 -27.15 -3.66 8.10
C LYS A 126 -28.24 -4.39 7.31
N ASP A 127 -27.98 -4.71 6.05
CA ASP A 127 -28.92 -5.39 5.17
C ASP A 127 -28.63 -6.89 5.00
N GLY A 128 -27.50 -7.39 5.54
CA GLY A 128 -27.14 -8.81 5.57
C GLY A 128 -26.51 -9.30 4.26
N ASP A 129 -26.00 -8.41 3.42
CA ASP A 129 -25.40 -8.77 2.14
C ASP A 129 -23.90 -9.16 2.23
N GLY A 130 -23.33 -9.11 3.43
CA GLY A 130 -21.94 -9.46 3.73
C GLY A 130 -20.94 -8.30 3.61
N TRP A 131 -21.42 -7.09 3.31
CA TRP A 131 -20.60 -5.90 3.19
C TRP A 131 -21.01 -4.83 4.20
N ARG A 132 -20.08 -3.98 4.57
CA ARG A 132 -20.34 -2.87 5.47
C ARG A 132 -21.08 -1.74 4.76
N ASP A 133 -22.02 -1.15 5.50
CA ASP A 133 -22.74 0.05 5.09
C ASP A 133 -22.15 1.30 5.75
N LEU A 134 -22.53 2.46 5.23
CA LEU A 134 -22.32 3.74 5.91
C LEU A 134 -23.10 3.80 7.23
N PRO A 135 -22.72 4.68 8.16
CA PRO A 135 -23.44 4.84 9.44
C PRO A 135 -24.93 5.18 9.29
N ASP A 136 -25.35 5.75 8.17
CA ASP A 136 -26.76 6.01 7.84
C ASP A 136 -27.49 4.81 7.21
N GLY A 137 -26.80 3.69 7.01
CA GLY A 137 -27.35 2.45 6.46
C GLY A 137 -27.35 2.36 4.96
N LYS A 138 -26.71 3.29 4.27
CA LYS A 138 -26.60 3.20 2.81
C LYS A 138 -25.40 2.34 2.42
N PRO A 139 -25.55 1.48 1.40
CA PRO A 139 -24.41 0.76 0.84
C PRO A 139 -23.40 1.74 0.21
N PHE A 140 -22.13 1.37 0.21
CA PHE A 140 -21.09 2.16 -0.45
C PHE A 140 -20.04 1.26 -1.09
N THR A 141 -19.34 1.82 -2.05
CA THR A 141 -18.18 1.21 -2.71
C THR A 141 -17.07 2.23 -2.75
N LEU A 142 -15.89 1.85 -2.28
CA LEU A 142 -14.71 2.70 -2.41
C LEU A 142 -14.19 2.65 -3.84
N GLN A 143 -13.83 3.80 -4.37
CA GLN A 143 -13.17 3.91 -5.66
C GLN A 143 -11.69 4.23 -5.46
N ILE A 144 -10.82 3.45 -6.08
CA ILE A 144 -9.37 3.69 -6.11
C ILE A 144 -8.97 4.03 -7.54
N ALA A 145 -8.37 5.20 -7.72
CA ALA A 145 -7.73 5.56 -8.98
C ALA A 145 -6.43 4.75 -9.13
N SER A 146 -6.27 4.08 -10.25
CA SER A 146 -5.14 3.21 -10.52
C SER A 146 -4.76 3.25 -11.98
N SER A 147 -3.51 2.91 -12.33
CA SER A 147 -3.08 2.84 -13.72
C SER A 147 -3.26 1.45 -14.33
N ILE A 148 -3.00 1.34 -15.63
CA ILE A 148 -3.12 0.06 -16.36
C ILE A 148 -1.84 -0.77 -16.36
N SER A 149 -0.78 -0.35 -15.66
CA SER A 149 0.50 -1.05 -15.63
C SER A 149 0.39 -2.44 -15.00
N ALA A 150 1.33 -3.34 -15.32
CA ALA A 150 1.40 -4.65 -14.69
C ALA A 150 1.71 -4.56 -13.19
N PHE A 151 2.50 -3.55 -12.80
CA PHE A 151 2.84 -3.28 -11.41
C PHE A 151 1.60 -2.81 -10.62
N ASP A 152 0.84 -1.84 -11.15
CA ASP A 152 -0.36 -1.34 -10.47
C ASP A 152 -1.45 -2.41 -10.35
N ARG A 153 -1.54 -3.35 -11.30
CA ARG A 153 -2.46 -4.50 -11.15
C ARG A 153 -2.14 -5.37 -9.95
N GLN A 154 -0.86 -5.55 -9.61
CA GLN A 154 -0.47 -6.28 -8.40
C GLN A 154 -0.82 -5.52 -7.12
N LEU A 155 -0.66 -4.18 -7.12
CA LEU A 155 -1.11 -3.34 -6.02
C LEU A 155 -2.64 -3.37 -5.86
N ASP A 156 -3.39 -3.33 -6.97
CA ASP A 156 -4.85 -3.44 -6.95
C ASP A 156 -5.32 -4.75 -6.29
N GLU A 157 -4.66 -5.87 -6.57
CA GLU A 157 -5.00 -7.16 -5.94
C GLU A 157 -4.76 -7.14 -4.42
N LEU A 158 -3.71 -6.47 -3.95
CA LEU A 158 -3.47 -6.28 -2.52
C LEU A 158 -4.53 -5.37 -1.89
N TRP A 159 -4.90 -4.27 -2.54
CA TRP A 159 -5.98 -3.39 -2.08
C TRP A 159 -7.31 -4.12 -2.04
N LYS A 160 -7.64 -4.87 -3.10
CA LYS A 160 -8.84 -5.68 -3.15
C LYS A 160 -8.90 -6.71 -2.02
N LYS A 161 -7.80 -7.43 -1.79
CA LYS A 161 -7.66 -8.38 -0.68
C LYS A 161 -7.91 -7.70 0.67
N SER A 162 -7.26 -6.55 0.92
CA SER A 162 -7.32 -5.80 2.17
C SER A 162 -8.72 -5.28 2.46
N LEU A 163 -9.35 -4.63 1.48
CA LEU A 163 -10.67 -4.05 1.66
C LEU A 163 -11.78 -5.10 1.70
N THR A 164 -11.66 -6.19 0.91
CA THR A 164 -12.56 -7.34 1.03
C THR A 164 -12.48 -7.97 2.43
N ALA A 165 -11.26 -8.14 2.97
CA ALA A 165 -11.07 -8.65 4.32
C ALA A 165 -11.64 -7.71 5.40
N LEU A 166 -11.66 -6.41 5.14
CA LEU A 166 -12.29 -5.41 6.01
C LEU A 166 -13.83 -5.40 5.88
N GLY A 167 -14.38 -6.02 4.85
CA GLY A 167 -15.80 -6.02 4.53
C GLY A 167 -16.27 -4.81 3.73
N ILE A 168 -15.39 -4.19 2.96
CA ILE A 168 -15.68 -3.00 2.15
C ILE A 168 -15.61 -3.35 0.66
N ARG A 169 -16.64 -2.97 -0.10
CA ARG A 169 -16.63 -3.07 -1.56
C ARG A 169 -15.64 -2.07 -2.15
N ILE A 170 -14.94 -2.51 -3.18
CA ILE A 170 -13.94 -1.71 -3.89
C ILE A 170 -14.14 -1.79 -5.39
N ASP A 171 -13.91 -0.69 -6.06
CA ASP A 171 -13.86 -0.57 -7.51
C ASP A 171 -12.62 0.24 -7.94
N PHE A 172 -12.05 -0.10 -9.11
CA PHE A 172 -10.84 0.55 -9.62
C PHE A 172 -11.16 1.40 -10.84
N VAL A 173 -10.90 2.69 -10.71
CA VAL A 173 -11.00 3.64 -11.82
C VAL A 173 -9.65 3.70 -12.53
N LYS A 174 -9.57 3.04 -13.69
CA LYS A 174 -8.33 2.96 -14.47
C LYS A 174 -8.08 4.25 -15.25
N GLN A 175 -6.90 4.81 -15.05
CA GLN A 175 -6.41 5.97 -15.79
C GLN A 175 -5.27 5.56 -16.72
N LYS A 176 -5.18 6.23 -17.86
CA LYS A 176 -4.11 6.02 -18.84
C LYS A 176 -2.92 6.92 -18.53
#